data_77a51c6106ee0dcf53f515f6acc5ef1d
#
_entry.id   77a51c6106ee0dcf53f515f6acc5ef1d
#
_cell.length_a   1.000
_cell.length_b   1.000
_cell.length_c   1.000
_cell.angle_alpha   90.00
_cell.angle_beta   90.00
_cell.angle_gamma   90.00
#
_symmetry.space_group_name_H-M   'P 1'
#
loop_
_entity.id
_entity.type
_entity.pdbx_description
1 polymer ?
#
loop_
_entity_poly.entity_id
_entity_poly.type
_entity_poly.pdbx_seq_one_letter_code
_entity_poly.pdbx_strand_id
1 'polypeptide(L)'
;YPQVGGRRSFETTYNGRMNASQVMGTWQRYRNKDLSRDVLTCFGFGDGGGGTTREMLEEEKRLEAGAGNFTGDCPAVRITGVKEFFHILENNLEGKKVPRWCGELYLEFHRGTYTSMARIKKNNRECEFLLMDAELLCVMAGLADQGFSYPQQELKEAWKLLLLNQFHD
;
A
#
# COMPACT_ATOMS: atom_id res chain seq x y z
N TYR A 1 4.10 -13.46 6.37
CA TYR A 1 5.56 -13.55 6.25
C TYR A 1 6.01 -14.67 7.17
N PRO A 2 6.84 -15.65 6.72
CA PRO A 2 7.31 -16.71 7.59
C PRO A 2 8.20 -16.10 8.66
N GLN A 3 7.79 -16.24 9.91
CA GLN A 3 8.65 -16.01 11.06
C GLN A 3 9.74 -17.07 11.04
N VAL A 4 10.91 -16.73 10.54
CA VAL A 4 12.08 -17.61 10.62
C VAL A 4 12.75 -17.32 11.96
N GLY A 5 12.52 -18.23 12.90
CA GLY A 5 13.35 -18.37 14.10
C GLY A 5 13.34 -17.21 15.08
N GLY A 6 12.24 -16.94 15.81
CA GLY A 6 12.25 -16.26 17.11
C GLY A 6 12.87 -14.85 17.24
N ARG A 7 13.49 -14.31 16.19
CA ARG A 7 13.94 -12.93 16.11
C ARG A 7 12.91 -12.15 15.33
N ARG A 8 12.44 -11.04 15.90
CA ARG A 8 11.63 -10.06 15.15
C ARG A 8 12.40 -9.70 13.90
N SER A 9 11.85 -10.02 12.72
CA SER A 9 12.43 -9.58 11.47
C SER A 9 12.37 -8.05 11.45
N PHE A 10 13.49 -7.40 11.16
CA PHE A 10 13.55 -5.95 11.00
C PHE A 10 12.99 -5.60 9.62
N GLU A 11 11.69 -5.84 9.45
CA GLU A 11 11.02 -5.59 8.20
C GLU A 11 10.73 -4.10 8.05
N THR A 12 11.03 -3.57 6.89
CA THR A 12 10.54 -2.27 6.45
C THR A 12 9.52 -2.48 5.36
N THR A 13 8.41 -1.79 5.51
CA THR A 13 7.43 -1.57 4.47
C THR A 13 7.44 -0.08 4.12
N TYR A 14 6.37 0.43 3.52
CA TYR A 14 6.16 1.87 3.34
C TYR A 14 6.01 2.65 4.68
N ASN A 15 5.84 1.96 5.81
CA ASN A 15 5.77 2.52 7.18
C ASN A 15 7.12 2.46 7.93
N GLY A 16 8.24 2.47 7.25
CA GLY A 16 9.56 2.41 7.86
C GLY A 16 9.84 3.54 8.84
N ARG A 17 10.69 3.29 9.84
CA ARG A 17 11.05 4.27 10.89
C ARG A 17 12.44 4.88 10.73
N MET A 18 13.18 4.52 9.71
CA MET A 18 14.53 5.02 9.43
C MET A 18 15.56 4.75 10.53
N ASN A 19 15.34 3.77 11.38
CA ASN A 19 16.33 3.36 12.36
C ASN A 19 17.40 2.44 11.76
N ALA A 20 18.56 2.36 12.40
CA ALA A 20 19.70 1.59 11.92
C ALA A 20 19.36 0.11 11.65
N SER A 21 18.52 -0.52 12.48
CA SER A 21 18.16 -1.92 12.29
C SER A 21 17.30 -2.16 11.04
N GLN A 22 16.41 -1.23 10.69
CA GLN A 22 15.60 -1.32 9.47
C GLN A 22 16.45 -1.06 8.22
N VAL A 23 17.35 -0.08 8.27
CA VAL A 23 18.29 0.22 7.18
C VAL A 23 19.20 -0.99 6.92
N MET A 24 19.82 -1.52 7.97
CA MET A 24 20.64 -2.74 7.88
C MET A 24 19.84 -3.93 7.38
N GLY A 25 18.64 -4.14 7.93
CA GLY A 25 17.75 -5.23 7.53
C GLY A 25 17.34 -5.15 6.06
N THR A 26 17.08 -3.95 5.53
CA THR A 26 16.80 -3.75 4.11
C THR A 26 17.99 -4.20 3.26
N TRP A 27 19.19 -3.77 3.58
CA TRP A 27 20.41 -4.17 2.88
C TRP A 27 20.67 -5.68 2.99
N GLN A 28 20.52 -6.25 4.17
CA GLN A 28 20.75 -7.69 4.39
C GLN A 28 19.78 -8.56 3.58
N ARG A 29 18.51 -8.17 3.49
CA ARG A 29 17.48 -8.91 2.75
C ARG A 29 17.56 -8.71 1.24
N TYR A 30 18.16 -7.63 0.77
CA TYR A 30 18.30 -7.39 -0.66
C TYR A 30 19.18 -8.47 -1.31
N ARG A 31 18.64 -9.14 -2.31
CA ARG A 31 19.27 -10.33 -2.92
C ARG A 31 20.06 -10.03 -4.19
N ASN A 32 19.69 -9.00 -4.92
CA ASN A 32 20.27 -8.68 -6.23
C ASN A 32 21.46 -7.74 -6.12
N LYS A 33 22.37 -7.98 -5.15
CA LYS A 33 23.56 -7.15 -4.88
C LYS A 33 24.58 -7.17 -6.02
N ASP A 34 24.53 -8.19 -6.86
CA ASP A 34 25.28 -8.34 -8.10
C ASP A 34 24.81 -7.37 -9.19
N LEU A 35 23.56 -7.00 -9.17
CA LEU A 35 22.97 -6.08 -10.15
C LEU A 35 23.15 -4.62 -9.72
N SER A 36 22.77 -4.28 -8.51
CA SER A 36 22.95 -2.92 -7.97
C SER A 36 23.27 -2.97 -6.48
N ARG A 37 24.03 -1.99 -6.00
CA ARG A 37 24.29 -1.80 -4.56
C ARG A 37 23.36 -0.75 -3.94
N ASP A 38 22.48 -0.14 -4.73
CA ASP A 38 21.52 0.84 -4.27
C ASP A 38 20.16 0.18 -3.99
N VAL A 39 19.58 0.51 -2.85
CA VAL A 39 18.29 -0.04 -2.38
C VAL A 39 17.40 1.10 -1.91
N LEU A 40 16.17 1.12 -2.39
CA LEU A 40 15.17 2.09 -1.93
C LEU A 40 14.55 1.62 -0.61
N THR A 41 14.53 2.50 0.37
CA THR A 41 13.82 2.32 1.64
C THR A 41 12.85 3.47 1.85
N CYS A 42 11.57 3.15 1.98
CA CYS A 42 10.55 4.13 2.32
C CYS A 42 10.43 4.25 3.83
N PHE A 43 10.23 5.47 4.35
CA PHE A 43 10.01 5.71 5.77
C PHE A 43 8.97 6.80 6.01
N GLY A 44 8.39 6.78 7.20
CA GLY A 44 7.27 7.63 7.60
C GLY A 44 6.01 6.82 7.89
N PHE A 45 5.09 7.40 8.66
CA PHE A 45 3.80 6.79 8.95
C PHE A 45 2.86 6.95 7.75
N GLY A 46 2.80 5.92 6.89
CA GLY A 46 1.96 5.89 5.69
C GLY A 46 0.50 5.59 6.02
N ASP A 47 0.24 4.65 6.90
CA ASP A 47 -1.11 4.37 7.38
C ASP A 47 -1.59 5.51 8.28
N GLY A 48 -2.80 5.99 8.03
CA GLY A 48 -3.35 7.14 8.75
C GLY A 48 -2.79 8.51 8.34
N GLY A 49 -1.86 8.55 7.38
CA GLY A 49 -1.36 9.79 6.80
C GLY A 49 -0.45 10.63 7.71
N GLY A 50 0.23 10.03 8.69
CA GLY A 50 1.10 10.72 9.64
C GLY A 50 2.41 11.22 9.05
N GLY A 51 2.91 10.58 8.01
CA GLY A 51 4.14 10.96 7.32
C GLY A 51 5.40 10.77 8.15
N THR A 52 6.43 11.54 7.83
CA THR A 52 7.76 11.48 8.45
C THR A 52 7.81 12.34 9.72
N THR A 53 8.38 11.82 10.80
CA THR A 53 8.59 12.57 12.04
C THR A 53 9.94 13.26 12.08
N ARG A 54 10.10 14.22 13.02
CA ARG A 54 11.38 14.89 13.25
C ARG A 54 12.47 13.89 13.67
N GLU A 55 12.13 12.94 14.52
CA GLU A 55 13.05 11.91 15.00
C GLU A 55 13.59 11.06 13.84
N MET A 56 12.72 10.67 12.89
CA MET A 56 13.15 9.92 11.71
C MET A 56 14.13 10.69 10.85
N LEU A 57 13.94 12.00 10.69
CA LEU A 57 14.86 12.87 9.95
C LEU A 57 16.19 13.08 10.69
N GLU A 58 16.17 13.13 12.01
CA GLU A 58 17.38 13.20 12.82
C GLU A 58 18.16 11.88 12.82
N GLU A 59 17.47 10.74 12.85
CA GLU A 59 18.09 9.42 12.71
C GLU A 59 18.76 9.29 11.34
N GLU A 60 18.09 9.70 10.27
CA GLU A 60 18.65 9.69 8.92
C GLU A 60 19.93 10.51 8.83
N LYS A 61 19.92 11.75 9.32
CA LYS A 61 21.14 12.62 9.35
C LYS A 61 22.29 11.99 10.11
N ARG A 62 22.01 11.30 11.20
CA ARG A 62 23.03 10.57 11.98
C ARG A 62 23.60 9.39 11.19
N LEU A 63 22.74 8.67 10.48
CA LEU A 63 23.15 7.56 9.62
C LEU A 63 23.98 8.06 8.42
N GLU A 64 23.57 9.16 7.80
CA GLU A 64 24.31 9.81 6.72
C GLU A 64 25.69 10.29 7.21
N ALA A 65 25.74 11.01 8.32
CA ALA A 65 26.99 11.49 8.91
C ALA A 65 27.91 10.38 9.40
N GLY A 66 27.34 9.25 9.80
CA GLY A 66 28.05 8.04 10.20
C GLY A 66 28.56 7.20 9.03
N ALA A 67 28.10 7.46 7.82
CA ALA A 67 28.53 6.74 6.63
C ALA A 67 30.05 6.95 6.41
N GLY A 68 30.82 5.90 6.59
CA GLY A 68 32.30 5.96 6.53
C GLY A 68 33.02 5.88 7.88
N ASN A 69 32.34 6.08 9.00
CA ASN A 69 32.90 5.92 10.34
C ASN A 69 32.54 4.56 10.99
N PHE A 70 31.60 3.84 10.42
CA PHE A 70 31.27 2.51 10.88
C PHE A 70 32.23 1.49 10.25
N THR A 71 33.01 0.84 11.07
CA THR A 71 33.76 -0.36 10.70
C THR A 71 32.75 -1.51 10.53
N GLY A 72 32.20 -1.69 9.34
CA GLY A 72 31.26 -2.77 9.09
C GLY A 72 30.33 -2.50 7.90
N ASP A 73 29.44 -3.43 7.66
CA ASP A 73 28.51 -3.47 6.51
C ASP A 73 27.33 -2.49 6.63
N CYS A 74 27.49 -1.34 7.32
CA CYS A 74 26.41 -0.36 7.41
C CYS A 74 26.31 0.39 6.07
N PRO A 75 25.16 0.32 5.39
CA PRO A 75 24.97 1.04 4.13
C PRO A 75 24.97 2.57 4.38
N ALA A 76 25.57 3.32 3.46
CA ALA A 76 25.38 4.76 3.41
C ALA A 76 23.92 5.09 3.08
N VAL A 77 23.37 6.09 3.75
CA VAL A 77 21.97 6.50 3.59
C VAL A 77 21.94 7.91 3.01
N ARG A 78 20.99 8.15 2.12
CA ARG A 78 20.73 9.47 1.54
C ARG A 78 19.25 9.62 1.23
N ILE A 79 18.66 10.73 1.61
CA ILE A 79 17.30 11.07 1.16
C ILE A 79 17.35 11.49 -0.31
N THR A 80 16.45 10.93 -1.11
CA THR A 80 16.33 11.23 -2.53
C THR A 80 14.89 11.14 -2.99
N GLY A 81 14.58 11.74 -4.12
CA GLY A 81 13.32 11.55 -4.81
C GLY A 81 13.25 10.20 -5.52
N VAL A 82 12.05 9.62 -5.59
CA VAL A 82 11.83 8.31 -6.27
C VAL A 82 12.35 8.33 -7.72
N LYS A 83 12.12 9.41 -8.45
CA LYS A 83 12.59 9.57 -9.84
C LYS A 83 14.11 9.53 -9.92
N GLU A 84 14.80 10.22 -9.01
CA GLU A 84 16.27 10.24 -8.95
C GLU A 84 16.82 8.84 -8.64
N PHE A 85 16.21 8.14 -7.67
CA PHE A 85 16.61 6.78 -7.37
C PHE A 85 16.54 5.86 -8.58
N PHE A 86 15.43 5.92 -9.35
CA PHE A 86 15.30 5.07 -10.53
C PHE A 86 16.28 5.43 -11.65
N HIS A 87 16.65 6.70 -11.81
CA HIS A 87 17.72 7.07 -12.75
C HIS A 87 19.09 6.51 -12.33
N ILE A 88 19.40 6.55 -11.04
CA ILE A 88 20.64 5.92 -10.53
C ILE A 88 20.61 4.42 -10.78
N LEU A 89 19.47 3.78 -10.51
CA LEU A 89 19.30 2.35 -10.72
C LEU A 89 19.43 1.97 -12.20
N GLU A 90 18.80 2.71 -13.10
CA GLU A 90 18.91 2.50 -14.56
C GLU A 90 20.37 2.55 -15.03
N ASN A 91 21.12 3.57 -14.60
CA ASN A 91 22.54 3.70 -14.91
C ASN A 91 23.37 2.51 -14.39
N ASN A 92 23.07 2.06 -13.17
CA ASN A 92 23.76 0.90 -12.57
C ASN A 92 23.45 -0.41 -13.26
N LEU A 93 22.32 -0.51 -13.94
CA LEU A 93 21.86 -1.71 -14.65
C LEU A 93 22.23 -1.71 -16.15
N GLU A 94 22.80 -0.63 -16.65
CA GLU A 94 23.19 -0.55 -18.05
C GLU A 94 24.13 -1.69 -18.45
N GLY A 95 23.79 -2.39 -19.53
CA GLY A 95 24.54 -3.55 -20.01
C GLY A 95 24.37 -4.83 -19.21
N LYS A 96 23.60 -4.82 -18.12
CA LYS A 96 23.33 -5.99 -17.28
C LYS A 96 22.07 -6.73 -17.70
N LYS A 97 22.10 -8.05 -17.57
CA LYS A 97 20.91 -8.89 -17.75
C LYS A 97 20.05 -8.83 -16.49
N VAL A 98 18.95 -8.10 -16.55
CA VAL A 98 18.01 -7.97 -15.44
C VAL A 98 16.82 -8.92 -15.58
N PRO A 99 16.26 -9.43 -14.47
CA PRO A 99 15.00 -10.17 -14.49
C PRO A 99 13.88 -9.29 -15.02
N ARG A 100 13.02 -9.86 -15.86
CA ARG A 100 11.84 -9.17 -16.39
C ARG A 100 10.59 -9.92 -15.94
N TRP A 101 9.62 -9.17 -15.48
CA TRP A 101 8.27 -9.64 -15.22
C TRP A 101 7.30 -8.89 -16.11
N CYS A 102 6.39 -9.60 -16.74
CA CYS A 102 5.32 -9.01 -17.53
C CYS A 102 4.00 -9.56 -17.02
N GLY A 103 3.18 -8.69 -16.47
CA GLY A 103 1.92 -9.06 -15.84
C GLY A 103 1.75 -8.41 -14.48
N GLU A 104 0.75 -8.86 -13.74
CA GLU A 104 0.39 -8.33 -12.43
C GLU A 104 1.37 -8.81 -11.35
N LEU A 105 1.82 -7.89 -10.49
CA LEU A 105 2.56 -8.22 -9.28
C LEU A 105 1.56 -8.57 -8.19
N TYR A 106 1.20 -9.85 -8.12
CA TYR A 106 0.17 -10.33 -7.23
C TYR A 106 0.62 -10.30 -5.76
N LEU A 107 -0.04 -9.47 -4.95
CA LEU A 107 0.10 -9.46 -3.50
C LEU A 107 -0.98 -10.34 -2.87
N GLU A 108 -0.62 -11.21 -1.94
CA GLU A 108 -1.55 -12.16 -1.32
C GLU A 108 -2.54 -11.55 -0.31
N PHE A 109 -2.35 -10.30 0.06
CA PHE A 109 -3.28 -9.54 0.89
C PHE A 109 -4.37 -8.88 0.04
N HIS A 110 -5.49 -8.54 0.66
CA HIS A 110 -6.61 -7.81 0.02
C HIS A 110 -7.12 -8.48 -1.27
N ARG A 111 -7.26 -9.79 -1.26
CA ARG A 111 -7.60 -10.57 -2.46
C ARG A 111 -8.95 -10.19 -3.07
N GLY A 112 -9.88 -9.68 -2.28
CA GLY A 112 -11.18 -9.19 -2.75
C GLY A 112 -11.09 -7.99 -3.69
N THR A 113 -9.98 -7.25 -3.67
CA THR A 113 -9.79 -6.06 -4.50
C THR A 113 -9.41 -6.37 -5.95
N TYR A 114 -8.92 -7.58 -6.23
CA TYR A 114 -8.44 -7.96 -7.55
C TYR A 114 -9.55 -8.23 -8.56
N THR A 115 -9.24 -8.10 -9.84
CA THR A 115 -10.16 -8.39 -10.96
C THR A 115 -10.56 -9.87 -11.06
N SER A 116 -9.79 -10.77 -10.45
CA SER A 116 -10.20 -12.18 -10.26
C SER A 116 -11.53 -12.32 -9.50
N MET A 117 -11.88 -11.31 -8.69
CA MET A 117 -13.17 -11.20 -7.99
C MET A 117 -14.19 -10.32 -8.74
N ALA A 118 -14.19 -10.38 -10.07
CA ALA A 118 -15.02 -9.56 -10.95
C ALA A 118 -16.51 -9.63 -10.64
N ARG A 119 -16.99 -10.79 -10.19
CA ARG A 119 -18.40 -10.99 -9.80
C ARG A 119 -18.82 -10.06 -8.65
N ILE A 120 -17.97 -9.90 -7.64
CA ILE A 120 -18.26 -8.99 -6.52
C ILE A 120 -18.35 -7.55 -7.04
N LYS A 121 -17.42 -7.13 -7.89
CA LYS A 121 -17.41 -5.79 -8.47
C LYS A 121 -18.63 -5.52 -9.35
N LYS A 122 -19.00 -6.48 -10.16
CA LYS A 122 -20.21 -6.40 -10.98
C LYS A 122 -21.45 -6.26 -10.12
N ASN A 123 -21.64 -7.15 -9.15
CA ASN A 123 -22.81 -7.12 -8.26
C ASN A 123 -22.85 -5.83 -7.44
N ASN A 124 -21.71 -5.33 -6.98
CA ASN A 124 -21.65 -4.05 -6.25
C ASN A 124 -22.19 -2.90 -7.10
N ARG A 125 -21.78 -2.81 -8.37
CA ARG A 125 -22.27 -1.78 -9.29
C ARG A 125 -23.75 -1.95 -9.62
N GLU A 126 -24.21 -3.18 -9.86
CA GLU A 126 -25.61 -3.46 -10.13
C GLU A 126 -26.50 -3.10 -8.93
N CYS A 127 -26.09 -3.44 -7.71
CA CYS A 127 -26.83 -3.10 -6.50
C CYS A 127 -26.88 -1.58 -6.24
N GLU A 128 -25.79 -0.86 -6.53
CA GLU A 128 -25.75 0.60 -6.43
C GLU A 128 -26.85 1.24 -7.31
N PHE A 129 -26.95 0.83 -8.56
CA PHE A 129 -27.98 1.36 -9.46
C PHE A 129 -29.39 0.94 -9.01
N LEU A 130 -29.57 -0.34 -8.63
CA LEU A 130 -30.88 -0.82 -8.16
C LEU A 130 -31.38 -0.08 -6.91
N LEU A 131 -30.50 0.24 -5.98
CA LEU A 131 -30.88 1.01 -4.80
C LEU A 131 -31.25 2.46 -5.13
N MET A 132 -30.51 3.09 -6.05
CA MET A 132 -30.87 4.43 -6.54
C MET A 132 -32.22 4.44 -7.24
N ASP A 133 -32.48 3.46 -8.11
CA ASP A 133 -33.76 3.29 -8.80
C ASP A 133 -34.90 3.02 -7.81
N ALA A 134 -34.66 2.17 -6.81
CA ALA A 134 -35.63 1.88 -5.76
C ALA A 134 -36.00 3.11 -4.94
N GLU A 135 -35.05 3.94 -4.55
CA GLU A 135 -35.31 5.20 -3.86
C GLU A 135 -36.19 6.13 -4.71
N LEU A 136 -35.80 6.31 -5.99
CA LEU A 136 -36.56 7.14 -6.92
C LEU A 136 -38.00 6.64 -7.09
N LEU A 137 -38.18 5.34 -7.33
CA LEU A 137 -39.50 4.74 -7.51
C LEU A 137 -40.35 4.82 -6.24
N CYS A 138 -39.76 4.64 -5.06
CA CYS A 138 -40.45 4.79 -3.79
C CYS A 138 -40.92 6.22 -3.56
N VAL A 139 -40.13 7.22 -3.93
CA VAL A 139 -40.54 8.64 -3.87
C VAL A 139 -41.73 8.90 -4.84
N MET A 140 -41.60 8.38 -6.07
CA MET A 140 -42.70 8.51 -7.06
C MET A 140 -43.98 7.82 -6.58
N ALA A 141 -43.89 6.63 -5.97
CA ALA A 141 -45.02 5.93 -5.40
C ALA A 141 -45.71 6.74 -4.28
N GLY A 142 -44.93 7.34 -3.39
CA GLY A 142 -45.44 8.19 -2.32
C GLY A 142 -46.12 9.49 -2.82
N LEU A 143 -45.69 10.00 -3.98
CA LEU A 143 -46.35 11.15 -4.62
C LEU A 143 -47.65 10.75 -5.30
N ALA A 144 -47.74 9.51 -5.81
CA ALA A 144 -48.92 9.00 -6.50
C ALA A 144 -49.99 8.41 -5.54
N ASP A 145 -49.57 7.85 -4.43
CA ASP A 145 -50.45 7.25 -3.43
C ASP A 145 -50.04 7.68 -2.02
N GLN A 146 -50.94 8.48 -1.39
CA GLN A 146 -50.72 8.96 -0.02
C GLN A 146 -50.73 7.87 1.05
N GLY A 147 -51.22 6.66 0.70
CA GLY A 147 -51.18 5.47 1.56
C GLY A 147 -49.87 4.72 1.49
N PHE A 148 -48.99 5.03 0.54
CA PHE A 148 -47.71 4.39 0.39
C PHE A 148 -46.75 4.76 1.53
N SER A 149 -46.18 3.76 2.16
CA SER A 149 -45.13 3.94 3.20
C SER A 149 -43.76 3.75 2.60
N TYR A 150 -42.91 4.78 2.64
CA TYR A 150 -41.56 4.73 2.15
C TYR A 150 -40.73 3.74 3.00
N PRO A 151 -40.07 2.73 2.41
CA PRO A 151 -39.35 1.69 3.14
C PRO A 151 -37.95 2.17 3.56
N GLN A 152 -37.91 3.19 4.40
CA GLN A 152 -36.67 3.87 4.79
C GLN A 152 -35.69 2.94 5.49
N GLN A 153 -36.16 2.06 6.36
CA GLN A 153 -35.27 1.19 7.14
C GLN A 153 -34.67 0.10 6.26
N GLU A 154 -35.44 -0.48 5.37
CA GLU A 154 -35.01 -1.52 4.44
C GLU A 154 -33.96 -0.97 3.46
N LEU A 155 -34.21 0.19 2.89
CA LEU A 155 -33.25 0.88 2.01
C LEU A 155 -31.97 1.24 2.74
N LYS A 156 -32.07 1.77 3.96
CA LYS A 156 -30.91 2.10 4.80
C LYS A 156 -30.05 0.87 5.11
N GLU A 157 -30.65 -0.26 5.45
CA GLU A 157 -29.89 -1.49 5.72
C GLU A 157 -29.27 -2.06 4.44
N ALA A 158 -29.96 -2.00 3.31
CA ALA A 158 -29.42 -2.40 2.01
C ALA A 158 -28.21 -1.54 1.61
N TRP A 159 -28.31 -0.21 1.77
CA TRP A 159 -27.18 0.69 1.56
C TRP A 159 -25.97 0.39 2.46
N LYS A 160 -26.21 0.10 3.74
CA LYS A 160 -25.11 -0.26 4.65
C LYS A 160 -24.38 -1.51 4.20
N LEU A 161 -25.11 -2.55 3.77
CA LEU A 161 -24.53 -3.78 3.25
C LEU A 161 -23.72 -3.53 1.97
N LEU A 162 -24.24 -2.71 1.07
CA LEU A 162 -23.54 -2.34 -0.14
C LEU A 162 -22.26 -1.57 0.16
N LEU A 163 -22.33 -0.54 1.00
CA LEU A 163 -21.18 0.30 1.36
C LEU A 163 -20.11 -0.47 2.11
N LEU A 164 -20.48 -1.48 2.89
CA LEU A 164 -19.52 -2.37 3.54
C LEU A 164 -18.66 -3.10 2.50
N ASN A 165 -19.25 -3.52 1.38
CA ASN A 165 -18.53 -4.17 0.28
C ASN A 165 -17.71 -3.21 -0.59
N GLN A 166 -17.82 -1.91 -0.37
CA GLN A 166 -17.00 -0.88 -1.03
C GLN A 166 -15.76 -0.49 -0.22
N PHE A 167 -15.55 -1.11 0.94
CA PHE A 167 -14.33 -0.94 1.70
C PHE A 167 -13.11 -1.36 0.88
N HIS A 168 -11.98 -0.66 1.04
CA HIS A 168 -10.84 -0.80 0.15
C HIS A 168 -10.07 -2.14 0.29
N ASP A 169 -10.21 -2.86 1.40
CA ASP A 169 -9.59 -4.17 1.62
C ASP A 169 -10.52 -5.31 1.17
#